data_a1bae1a500b8294344aebe4ac4c8f1ad
#
_entry.id   a1bae1a500b8294344aebe4ac4c8f1ad
#
_cell.length_a   1.000
_cell.length_b   1.000
_cell.length_c   1.000
_cell.angle_alpha   90.00
_cell.angle_beta   90.00
_cell.angle_gamma   90.00
#
_symmetry.space_group_name_H-M   'P 1'
#
loop_
_entity.id
_entity.type
_entity.pdbx_description
1 polymer ?
#
loop_
_entity_poly.entity_id
_entity_poly.type
_entity_poly.pdbx_seq_one_letter_code
_entity_poly.pdbx_strand_id
1 'polypeptide(L)'
;MLKVIDHPLIKHKLTVMRKKETGTKDFRQNLDEIGGLMVYEITRDLPLKPIEIETPICQYTGYELAKKVVIVPILRAGLGMVNGIQDLIPTAKIAHVGMYRDEETLEPHTYFE
;
A
#
# COMPACT_ATOMS: atom_id res chain seq x y z
N MET A 1 -0.44 -14.69 -3.41
CA MET A 1 0.46 -15.15 -2.33
C MET A 1 0.43 -14.18 -1.17
N LEU A 2 0.34 -14.70 0.05
CA LEU A 2 0.39 -13.88 1.26
C LEU A 2 1.84 -13.60 1.65
N LYS A 3 2.17 -12.33 1.88
CA LYS A 3 3.46 -11.93 2.45
C LYS A 3 3.25 -11.32 3.82
N VAL A 4 3.97 -11.81 4.81
CA VAL A 4 4.04 -11.21 6.13
C VAL A 4 5.35 -10.43 6.21
N ILE A 5 5.25 -9.13 6.44
CA ILE A 5 6.41 -8.25 6.44
C ILE A 5 6.86 -8.01 7.88
N ASP A 6 8.06 -8.50 8.19
CA ASP A 6 8.68 -8.37 9.50
C ASP A 6 9.83 -7.37 9.41
N HIS A 7 9.54 -6.12 9.71
CA HIS A 7 10.50 -5.03 9.60
C HIS A 7 10.51 -4.20 10.88
N PRO A 8 11.68 -3.89 11.43
CA PRO A 8 11.77 -3.14 12.70
C PRO A 8 11.03 -1.80 12.68
N LEU A 9 11.13 -1.07 11.58
CA LEU A 9 10.48 0.25 11.47
C LEU A 9 8.95 0.10 11.47
N ILE A 10 8.45 -0.90 10.79
CA ILE A 10 7.00 -1.19 10.78
C ILE A 10 6.53 -1.59 12.18
N LYS A 11 7.30 -2.41 12.87
CA LYS A 11 6.97 -2.80 14.25
C LYS A 11 6.92 -1.60 15.18
N HIS A 12 7.88 -0.68 15.02
CA HIS A 12 7.91 0.56 15.80
C HIS A 12 6.65 1.40 15.55
N LYS A 13 6.30 1.60 14.28
CA LYS A 13 5.12 2.40 13.91
C LYS A 13 3.82 1.75 14.38
N LEU A 14 3.72 0.43 14.31
CA LEU A 14 2.58 -0.30 14.85
C LEU A 14 2.45 -0.10 16.36
N THR A 15 3.57 -0.07 17.07
CA THR A 15 3.57 0.17 18.51
C THR A 15 2.99 1.55 18.83
N VAL A 16 3.39 2.57 18.07
CA VAL A 16 2.84 3.92 18.24
C VAL A 16 1.33 3.90 18.02
N MET A 17 0.87 3.23 16.96
CA MET A 17 -0.56 3.15 16.66
C MET A 17 -1.37 2.46 17.74
N ARG A 18 -0.77 1.47 18.43
CA ARG A 18 -1.45 0.68 19.47
C ARG A 18 -1.49 1.36 20.82
N LYS A 19 -0.69 2.40 21.02
CA LYS A 19 -0.69 3.12 22.30
C LYS A 19 -2.03 3.81 22.52
N LYS A 20 -2.52 3.72 23.76
CA LYS A 20 -3.79 4.30 24.17
C LYS A 20 -3.83 5.82 23.98
N GLU A 21 -2.69 6.50 24.19
CA GLU A 21 -2.59 7.94 24.13
C GLU A 21 -2.36 8.49 22.71
N THR A 22 -2.23 7.64 21.68
CA THR A 22 -2.01 8.09 20.32
C THR A 22 -3.26 8.76 19.75
N GLY A 23 -3.13 10.02 19.34
CA GLY A 23 -4.22 10.77 18.73
C GLY A 23 -4.49 10.36 17.28
N THR A 24 -5.60 10.87 16.75
CA THR A 24 -6.05 10.53 15.39
C THR A 24 -5.02 10.90 14.32
N LYS A 25 -4.39 12.07 14.46
CA LYS A 25 -3.40 12.53 13.48
C LYS A 25 -2.19 11.59 13.43
N ASP A 26 -1.63 11.26 14.57
CA ASP A 26 -0.47 10.38 14.63
C ASP A 26 -0.80 8.96 14.18
N PHE A 27 -2.01 8.49 14.50
CA PHE A 27 -2.47 7.19 14.05
C PHE A 27 -2.52 7.14 12.52
N ARG A 28 -3.14 8.13 11.88
CA ARG A 28 -3.25 8.19 10.41
C ARG A 28 -1.91 8.33 9.74
N GLN A 29 -1.03 9.15 10.29
CA GLN A 29 0.30 9.35 9.72
C GLN A 29 1.11 8.06 9.75
N ASN A 30 1.10 7.34 10.87
CA ASN A 30 1.80 6.07 10.97
C ASN A 30 1.20 5.01 10.05
N LEU A 31 -0.11 4.98 9.91
CA LEU A 31 -0.79 4.05 9.01
C LEU A 31 -0.38 4.28 7.55
N ASP A 32 -0.33 5.53 7.10
CA ASP A 32 0.11 5.87 5.75
C ASP A 32 1.57 5.46 5.53
N GLU A 33 2.43 5.73 6.50
CA GLU A 33 3.84 5.40 6.42
C GLU A 33 4.07 3.89 6.37
N ILE A 34 3.31 3.13 7.16
CA ILE A 34 3.36 1.67 7.11
C ILE A 34 2.92 1.17 5.73
N GLY A 35 1.87 1.75 5.17
CA GLY A 35 1.41 1.39 3.82
C GLY A 35 2.51 1.54 2.78
N GLY A 36 3.21 2.68 2.81
CA GLY A 36 4.34 2.92 1.91
C GLY A 36 5.49 1.93 2.12
N LEU A 37 5.85 1.66 3.38
CA LEU A 37 6.93 0.71 3.68
C LEU A 37 6.57 -0.70 3.24
N MET A 38 5.33 -1.12 3.44
CA MET A 38 4.87 -2.43 3.02
C MET A 38 4.90 -2.59 1.51
N VAL A 39 4.44 -1.59 0.77
CA VAL A 39 4.41 -1.67 -0.68
C VAL A 39 5.82 -1.68 -1.27
N TYR A 40 6.76 -1.01 -0.64
CA TYR A 40 8.16 -1.07 -1.05
C TYR A 40 8.68 -2.51 -1.05
N GLU A 41 8.40 -3.25 0.01
CA GLU A 41 8.81 -4.66 0.10
C GLU A 41 7.99 -5.58 -0.81
N ILE A 42 6.68 -5.37 -0.87
CA ILE A 42 5.79 -6.19 -1.70
C ILE A 42 6.16 -6.09 -3.17
N THR A 43 6.59 -4.92 -3.62
CA THR A 43 6.90 -4.68 -5.02
C THR A 43 8.30 -5.10 -5.43
N ARG A 44 9.08 -5.68 -4.53
CA ARG A 44 10.47 -6.08 -4.81
C ARG A 44 10.60 -6.97 -6.05
N ASP A 45 9.63 -7.83 -6.27
CA ASP A 45 9.67 -8.82 -7.34
C ASP A 45 8.87 -8.42 -8.58
N LEU A 46 8.46 -7.13 -8.69
CA LEU A 46 7.72 -6.68 -9.86
C LEU A 46 8.60 -6.73 -11.11
N PRO A 47 8.04 -7.23 -12.23
CA PRO A 47 8.81 -7.26 -13.47
C PRO A 47 9.02 -5.86 -14.03
N LEU A 48 10.21 -5.64 -14.57
CA LEU A 48 10.55 -4.39 -15.25
C LEU A 48 10.69 -4.65 -16.75
N LYS A 49 10.49 -3.62 -17.54
CA LYS A 49 10.80 -3.65 -18.96
C LYS A 49 11.79 -2.54 -19.28
N PRO A 50 12.76 -2.80 -20.20
CA PRO A 50 13.68 -1.76 -20.61
C PRO A 50 12.97 -0.76 -21.52
N ILE A 51 13.33 0.52 -21.40
CA ILE A 51 12.88 1.55 -22.32
C ILE A 51 14.07 2.41 -22.72
N GLU A 52 14.09 2.80 -23.99
CA GLU A 52 15.08 3.73 -24.48
C GLU A 52 14.65 5.16 -24.16
N ILE A 53 15.52 5.89 -23.50
CA ILE A 53 15.27 7.28 -23.15
C ILE A 53 16.44 8.14 -23.60
N GLU A 54 16.21 9.44 -23.68
CA GLU A 54 17.26 10.41 -23.98
C GLU A 54 17.50 11.25 -22.72
N THR A 55 18.74 11.24 -22.26
CA THR A 55 19.17 12.09 -21.15
C THR A 55 19.78 13.37 -21.73
N PRO A 56 20.03 14.39 -20.91
CA PRO A 56 20.71 15.60 -21.40
C PRO A 56 22.11 15.36 -21.96
N ILE A 57 22.71 14.20 -21.71
CA ILE A 57 24.08 13.88 -22.14
C ILE A 57 24.08 12.87 -23.28
N CYS A 58 23.25 11.83 -23.22
CA CYS A 58 23.27 10.75 -24.22
C CYS A 58 21.96 9.93 -24.15
N GLN A 59 21.82 9.01 -25.11
CA GLN A 59 20.76 8.01 -25.04
C GLN A 59 21.09 7.00 -23.95
N TYR A 60 20.06 6.47 -23.30
CA TYR A 60 20.21 5.57 -22.19
C TYR A 60 19.09 4.55 -22.16
N THR A 61 19.41 3.32 -21.76
CA THR A 61 18.40 2.30 -21.54
C THR A 61 17.99 2.32 -20.07
N GLY A 62 16.79 2.81 -19.80
CA GLY A 62 16.21 2.81 -18.46
C GLY A 62 15.24 1.67 -18.28
N TYR A 63 14.56 1.66 -17.14
CA TYR A 63 13.59 0.62 -16.79
C TYR A 63 12.32 1.23 -16.26
N GLU A 64 11.20 0.62 -16.60
CA GLU A 64 9.91 0.97 -16.00
C GLU A 64 9.15 -0.30 -15.65
N LEU A 65 8.10 -0.17 -14.85
CA LEU A 65 7.30 -1.32 -14.46
C LEU A 65 6.65 -1.93 -15.72
N ALA A 66 6.79 -3.25 -15.87
CA ALA A 66 6.26 -3.97 -17.03
C ALA A 66 4.73 -4.07 -17.00
N LYS A 67 4.14 -4.01 -15.81
CA LYS A 67 2.69 -4.16 -15.61
C LYS A 67 2.17 -3.04 -14.73
N LYS A 68 0.90 -2.69 -14.92
CA LYS A 68 0.24 -1.71 -14.07
C LYS A 68 -0.03 -2.28 -12.69
N VAL A 69 0.10 -1.45 -11.66
CA VAL A 69 -0.23 -1.81 -10.28
C VAL A 69 -1.65 -1.37 -10.00
N VAL A 70 -2.42 -2.26 -9.38
CA VAL A 70 -3.78 -1.97 -8.92
C VAL A 70 -3.81 -2.16 -7.41
N ILE A 71 -4.28 -1.15 -6.70
CA ILE A 71 -4.45 -1.19 -5.25
C ILE A 71 -5.90 -1.56 -4.98
N VAL A 72 -6.12 -2.61 -4.18
CA VAL A 72 -7.47 -3.07 -3.85
C VAL A 72 -7.66 -3.01 -2.33
N PRO A 73 -8.07 -1.85 -1.80
CA PRO A 73 -8.34 -1.76 -0.36
C PRO A 73 -9.66 -2.42 -0.02
N ILE A 74 -9.70 -3.08 1.13
CA ILE A 74 -10.95 -3.58 1.67
C ILE A 74 -11.64 -2.42 2.39
N LEU A 75 -12.77 -1.98 1.85
CA LEU A 75 -13.51 -0.88 2.43
C LEU A 75 -14.17 -1.29 3.75
N ARG A 76 -14.16 -0.46 4.75
CA ARG A 76 -13.57 0.88 4.69
C ARG A 76 -12.20 0.91 5.37
N ALA A 77 -11.86 -0.15 6.11
CA ALA A 77 -10.65 -0.21 6.92
C ALA A 77 -9.37 0.00 6.10
N GLY A 78 -9.34 -0.59 4.89
CA GLY A 78 -8.17 -0.49 4.03
C GLY A 78 -7.89 0.88 3.44
N LEU A 79 -8.85 1.81 3.47
CA LEU A 79 -8.67 3.13 2.87
C LEU A 79 -7.58 3.96 3.56
N GLY A 80 -7.35 3.71 4.85
CA GLY A 80 -6.34 4.47 5.59
C GLY A 80 -4.91 4.27 5.09
N MET A 81 -4.64 3.22 4.31
CA MET A 81 -3.30 2.94 3.79
C MET A 81 -3.08 3.41 2.35
N VAL A 82 -4.14 3.78 1.66
CA VAL A 82 -4.08 4.04 0.21
C VAL A 82 -3.16 5.21 -0.12
N ASN A 83 -3.22 6.29 0.65
CA ASN A 83 -2.41 7.48 0.39
C ASN A 83 -0.91 7.18 0.42
N GLY A 84 -0.45 6.44 1.44
CA GLY A 84 0.96 6.06 1.56
C GLY A 84 1.43 5.22 0.38
N ILE A 85 0.58 4.31 -0.08
CA ILE A 85 0.91 3.46 -1.23
C ILE A 85 0.95 4.27 -2.53
N GLN A 86 -0.03 5.15 -2.74
CA GLN A 86 -0.08 5.99 -3.94
C GLN A 86 1.06 7.00 -4.01
N ASP A 87 1.59 7.44 -2.88
CA ASP A 87 2.75 8.33 -2.87
C ASP A 87 3.97 7.68 -3.51
N LEU A 88 4.11 6.36 -3.37
CA LEU A 88 5.20 5.61 -3.98
C LEU A 88 4.91 5.15 -5.40
N ILE A 89 3.65 4.90 -5.72
CA ILE A 89 3.22 4.47 -7.05
C ILE A 89 2.07 5.36 -7.51
N PRO A 90 2.39 6.60 -7.94
CA PRO A 90 1.34 7.56 -8.31
C PRO A 90 0.44 7.12 -9.46
N THR A 91 0.93 6.24 -10.32
CA THR A 91 0.18 5.73 -11.47
C THR A 91 -0.68 4.52 -11.14
N ALA A 92 -0.64 4.03 -9.90
CA ALA A 92 -1.44 2.88 -9.50
C ALA A 92 -2.93 3.20 -9.56
N LYS A 93 -3.71 2.25 -10.07
CA LYS A 93 -5.16 2.36 -10.09
C LYS A 93 -5.75 1.78 -8.80
N ILE A 94 -6.91 2.28 -8.41
CA ILE A 94 -7.60 1.82 -7.22
C ILE A 94 -8.89 1.12 -7.63
N ALA A 95 -9.04 -0.12 -7.17
CA ALA A 95 -10.30 -0.86 -7.27
C ALA A 95 -10.79 -1.14 -5.85
N HIS A 96 -12.07 -0.98 -5.61
CA HIS A 96 -12.61 -1.10 -4.27
C HIS A 96 -13.36 -2.41 -4.08
N VAL A 97 -13.10 -3.05 -2.92
CA VAL A 97 -13.88 -4.20 -2.45
C VAL A 97 -14.50 -3.80 -1.12
N GLY A 98 -15.83 -3.74 -1.09
CA GLY A 98 -16.54 -3.41 0.13
C GLY A 98 -16.84 -4.65 0.96
N MET A 99 -16.53 -4.59 2.25
CA MET A 99 -16.84 -5.65 3.20
C MET A 99 -17.33 -5.04 4.51
N TYR A 100 -18.24 -5.74 5.16
CA TYR A 100 -18.67 -5.39 6.50
C TYR A 100 -18.77 -6.66 7.35
N ARG A 101 -18.72 -6.49 8.64
CA ARG A 101 -18.84 -7.61 9.57
C ARG A 101 -20.26 -7.64 10.11
N ASP A 102 -20.87 -8.84 10.09
CA ASP A 102 -22.19 -9.04 10.67
C ASP A 102 -22.12 -8.83 12.19
N GLU A 103 -23.03 -8.01 12.73
CA GLU A 103 -23.00 -7.66 14.15
C GLU A 103 -23.35 -8.83 15.06
N GLU A 104 -24.15 -9.79 14.57
CA GLU A 104 -24.57 -10.95 15.35
C GLU A 104 -23.57 -12.09 15.25
N THR A 105 -23.11 -12.41 14.04
CA THR A 105 -22.24 -13.57 13.80
C THR A 105 -20.77 -13.22 13.71
N LEU A 106 -20.45 -11.92 13.51
CA LEU A 106 -19.11 -11.42 13.26
C LEU A 106 -18.47 -11.97 11.98
N GLU A 107 -19.30 -12.43 11.05
CA GLU A 107 -18.82 -12.90 9.75
C GLU A 107 -18.67 -11.73 8.77
N PRO A 108 -17.64 -11.74 7.93
CA PRO A 108 -17.46 -10.69 6.92
C PRO A 108 -18.44 -10.89 5.76
N HIS A 109 -18.93 -9.77 5.23
CA HIS A 109 -19.80 -9.77 4.06
C HIS A 109 -19.26 -8.79 3.03
N THR A 110 -19.28 -9.18 1.77
CA THR A 110 -18.90 -8.31 0.65
C THR A 110 -20.13 -7.58 0.14
N TYR A 111 -20.08 -6.26 0.07
CA TYR A 111 -21.22 -5.47 -0.41
C TYR A 111 -20.98 -4.78 -1.75
N PHE A 112 -19.73 -4.71 -2.24
CA PHE A 112 -19.45 -4.44 -3.67
C PHE A 112 -17.99 -4.78 -4.00
N GLU A 113 -17.70 -4.90 -5.29
CA GLU A 113 -16.36 -5.21 -5.79
C GLU A 113 -15.89 -4.20 -6.84
#